data_86c3e12bbad3c2473068789358533cbb
#
_entry.id   86c3e12bbad3c2473068789358533cbb
#
_cell.length_a   1.000
_cell.length_b   1.000
_cell.length_c   1.000
_cell.angle_alpha   90.00
_cell.angle_beta   90.00
_cell.angle_gamma   90.00
#
_symmetry.space_group_name_H-M   'P 1'
#
loop_
_entity.id
_entity.type
_entity.pdbx_description
1 polymer ?
#
loop_
_entity_poly.entity_id
_entity_poly.type
_entity_poly.pdbx_seq_one_letter_code
_entity_poly.pdbx_strand_id
1 'polypeptide(L)'
;MSTITTQKWLMNRRYALKGIGVSMALPMLQCMRPLRAASNKDQPKRSVFIYLPNGVNTDDYEIHKAGPEYELSRILSPLQSHRTNITPISGLYHPNSFGIAHKATNTWLTGAKYGPTDRNSISVDQLIAGVSGSKTRFPSLELSNQGHRLAVSADGVQLPAEKNPSVVFKELFTEPEGGIDKQRRRLNRRESMLDLVLSDAKSLSNKLGKEDRGRLDQYLTAVREVEIRTKRAESWLETPRPKIDSKISGKLNRNVPLEKLGDYLRTMYDIIVLAFETDMTRVVTFNTGNEGTGPAVPEIGVKRDR
;
A
#
# COMPACT_ATOMS: atom_id res chain seq x y z
N MET A 1 3.19 22.95 -39.18
CA MET A 1 4.66 22.88 -39.05
C MET A 1 4.98 22.80 -37.57
N SER A 2 5.42 21.64 -37.11
CA SER A 2 5.73 21.39 -35.71
C SER A 2 7.18 21.73 -35.44
N THR A 3 7.44 22.76 -34.66
CA THR A 3 8.76 23.21 -34.26
C THR A 3 9.36 22.21 -33.28
N ILE A 4 10.38 21.46 -33.71
CA ILE A 4 11.14 20.56 -32.87
C ILE A 4 12.14 21.41 -32.09
N THR A 5 11.87 21.64 -30.81
CA THR A 5 12.80 22.30 -29.89
C THR A 5 13.81 21.25 -29.40
N THR A 6 15.04 21.32 -29.92
CA THR A 6 16.16 20.51 -29.44
C THR A 6 16.66 21.08 -28.12
N GLN A 7 16.47 20.35 -27.02
CA GLN A 7 17.00 20.71 -25.71
C GLN A 7 18.51 20.40 -25.65
N LYS A 8 19.35 21.47 -25.59
CA LYS A 8 20.82 21.37 -25.56
C LYS A 8 21.45 20.77 -24.29
N TRP A 9 20.67 20.40 -23.29
CA TRP A 9 21.16 19.89 -22.01
C TRP A 9 20.93 18.37 -21.80
N LEU A 10 20.46 17.66 -22.84
CA LEU A 10 20.35 16.19 -22.80
C LEU A 10 21.72 15.54 -22.87
N MET A 11 22.19 14.98 -21.77
CA MET A 11 23.39 14.14 -21.76
C MET A 11 23.12 12.78 -22.41
N ASN A 12 23.89 12.49 -23.46
CA ASN A 12 23.84 11.18 -24.11
C ASN A 12 24.49 10.14 -23.19
N ARG A 13 23.79 9.03 -22.94
CA ARG A 13 24.22 7.92 -22.08
C ARG A 13 25.65 7.41 -22.41
N ARG A 14 26.09 7.50 -23.68
CA ARG A 14 27.44 7.13 -24.12
C ARG A 14 28.53 8.09 -23.62
N TYR A 15 28.23 9.35 -23.41
CA TYR A 15 29.19 10.33 -22.89
C TYR A 15 29.37 10.22 -21.38
N ALA A 16 28.32 9.91 -20.64
CA ALA A 16 28.40 9.66 -19.19
C ALA A 16 29.22 8.39 -18.86
N LEU A 17 29.22 7.39 -19.74
CA LEU A 17 29.94 6.13 -19.54
C LEU A 17 31.43 6.18 -19.97
N LYS A 18 31.86 7.20 -20.71
CA LYS A 18 33.25 7.29 -21.19
C LYS A 18 34.19 8.05 -20.23
N GLY A 19 33.66 8.71 -19.22
CA GLY A 19 34.44 9.58 -18.34
C GLY A 19 34.91 9.01 -17.02
N ILE A 20 34.45 7.84 -16.60
CA ILE A 20 34.79 7.30 -15.26
C ILE A 20 34.92 5.78 -15.33
N GLY A 21 36.13 5.30 -15.15
CA GLY A 21 36.49 3.87 -15.08
C GLY A 21 35.99 3.13 -13.84
N VAL A 22 34.81 3.50 -13.33
CA VAL A 22 34.10 2.79 -12.26
C VAL A 22 32.63 2.76 -12.66
N SER A 23 32.11 1.59 -12.96
CA SER A 23 30.69 1.38 -13.24
C SER A 23 29.88 1.51 -11.97
N MET A 24 29.64 2.73 -11.50
CA MET A 24 28.54 2.98 -10.58
C MET A 24 27.26 3.00 -11.42
N ALA A 25 26.36 2.05 -11.15
CA ALA A 25 25.00 2.09 -11.65
C ALA A 25 24.31 3.33 -11.04
N LEU A 26 24.44 4.48 -11.71
CA LEU A 26 23.67 5.66 -11.35
C LEU A 26 22.19 5.32 -11.46
N PRO A 27 21.37 5.62 -10.46
CA PRO A 27 19.94 5.55 -10.61
C PRO A 27 19.55 6.37 -11.83
N MET A 28 18.60 5.88 -12.64
CA MET A 28 18.10 6.60 -13.81
C MET A 28 17.55 7.95 -13.38
N LEU A 29 18.33 8.99 -13.55
CA LEU A 29 17.87 10.34 -13.31
C LEU A 29 16.77 10.69 -14.33
N GLN A 30 15.76 11.44 -13.92
CA GLN A 30 14.66 11.86 -14.81
C GLN A 30 15.16 12.54 -16.09
N CYS A 31 16.30 13.23 -16.02
CA CYS A 31 16.98 13.87 -17.17
C CYS A 31 17.63 12.87 -18.17
N MET A 32 17.72 11.59 -17.82
CA MET A 32 18.24 10.52 -18.70
C MET A 32 17.13 9.81 -19.50
N ARG A 33 15.87 10.12 -19.24
CA ARG A 33 14.76 9.63 -20.06
C ARG A 33 14.71 10.44 -21.34
N PRO A 34 14.68 9.79 -22.54
CA PRO A 34 14.41 10.53 -23.77
C PRO A 34 13.07 11.23 -23.59
N LEU A 35 13.02 12.54 -23.80
CA LEU A 35 11.79 13.29 -23.98
C LEU A 35 11.13 12.85 -25.30
N ARG A 36 10.60 11.66 -25.36
CA ARG A 36 9.37 11.47 -26.09
C ARG A 36 8.38 12.41 -25.41
N ALA A 37 7.71 13.26 -26.19
CA ALA A 37 6.52 13.93 -25.71
C ALA A 37 5.62 12.81 -25.15
N ALA A 38 5.85 12.44 -23.90
CA ALA A 38 5.07 11.45 -23.21
C ALA A 38 3.71 12.10 -23.09
N SER A 39 2.78 11.63 -23.89
CA SER A 39 1.39 11.87 -23.58
C SER A 39 1.27 11.53 -22.11
N ASN A 40 0.58 12.33 -21.33
CA ASN A 40 0.31 12.11 -19.90
C ASN A 40 -0.30 10.71 -19.59
N LYS A 41 -0.48 9.88 -20.63
CA LYS A 41 -0.98 8.50 -20.58
C LYS A 41 0.06 7.45 -20.14
N ASP A 42 1.36 7.75 -20.21
CA ASP A 42 2.40 6.74 -19.96
C ASP A 42 3.01 6.76 -18.55
N GLN A 43 2.67 7.78 -17.74
CA GLN A 43 3.12 7.80 -16.35
C GLN A 43 2.23 6.89 -15.51
N PRO A 44 2.82 5.95 -14.73
CA PRO A 44 2.03 5.08 -13.89
C PRO A 44 1.33 5.89 -12.81
N LYS A 45 0.00 5.80 -12.75
CA LYS A 45 -0.77 6.36 -11.65
C LYS A 45 -0.53 5.54 -10.39
N ARG A 46 -0.37 6.23 -9.27
CA ARG A 46 -0.19 5.63 -7.95
C ARG A 46 -1.32 6.09 -7.05
N SER A 47 -1.80 5.19 -6.22
CA SER A 47 -2.92 5.45 -5.30
C SER A 47 -2.53 5.05 -3.89
N VAL A 48 -2.76 5.92 -2.92
CA VAL A 48 -2.63 5.62 -1.51
C VAL A 48 -3.91 5.98 -0.78
N PHE A 49 -4.38 5.08 0.06
CA PHE A 49 -5.56 5.24 0.92
C PHE A 49 -5.09 5.27 2.37
N ILE A 50 -5.19 6.44 3.00
CA ILE A 50 -4.75 6.63 4.38
C ILE A 50 -6.00 6.81 5.24
N TYR A 51 -6.23 5.89 6.15
CA TYR A 51 -7.35 5.91 7.08
C TYR A 51 -6.93 6.48 8.42
N LEU A 52 -7.61 7.52 8.86
CA LEU A 52 -7.49 8.06 10.21
C LEU A 52 -8.71 7.60 11.02
N PRO A 53 -8.54 6.70 11.99
CA PRO A 53 -9.63 6.21 12.81
C PRO A 53 -10.16 7.30 13.75
N ASN A 54 -11.38 7.11 14.25
CA ASN A 54 -12.11 8.04 15.13
C ASN A 54 -12.41 9.42 14.53
N GLY A 55 -12.06 9.65 13.26
CA GLY A 55 -12.29 10.92 12.59
C GLY A 55 -11.31 12.03 13.00
N VAL A 56 -11.76 13.28 12.87
CA VAL A 56 -10.99 14.49 13.13
C VAL A 56 -11.79 15.44 14.00
N ASN A 57 -11.12 16.36 14.72
CA ASN A 57 -11.80 17.47 15.36
C ASN A 57 -12.35 18.42 14.29
N THR A 58 -13.66 18.44 14.12
CA THR A 58 -14.33 19.20 13.07
C THR A 58 -14.08 20.69 13.18
N ASP A 59 -14.08 21.27 14.39
CA ASP A 59 -13.87 22.69 14.61
C ASP A 59 -12.50 23.20 14.10
N ASP A 60 -11.48 22.35 14.19
CA ASP A 60 -10.12 22.69 13.79
C ASP A 60 -9.77 22.17 12.36
N TYR A 61 -10.61 21.32 11.77
CA TYR A 61 -10.34 20.67 10.47
C TYR A 61 -11.19 21.26 9.34
N GLU A 62 -12.38 21.76 9.64
CA GLU A 62 -13.34 22.20 8.63
C GLU A 62 -12.81 23.36 7.79
N ILE A 63 -13.09 23.33 6.51
CA ILE A 63 -12.81 24.40 5.54
C ILE A 63 -14.07 25.24 5.39
N HIS A 64 -14.06 26.47 5.91
CA HIS A 64 -15.23 27.34 5.94
C HIS A 64 -15.57 28.00 4.60
N LYS A 65 -14.59 28.13 3.71
CA LYS A 65 -14.75 28.75 2.38
C LYS A 65 -14.50 27.74 1.28
N ALA A 66 -15.55 27.36 0.57
CA ALA A 66 -15.43 26.46 -0.57
C ALA A 66 -14.85 27.19 -1.82
N GLY A 67 -14.32 26.42 -2.76
CA GLY A 67 -13.81 26.91 -4.05
C GLY A 67 -12.28 27.00 -4.11
N PRO A 68 -11.73 27.51 -5.23
CA PRO A 68 -10.27 27.49 -5.46
C PRO A 68 -9.49 28.38 -4.48
N GLU A 69 -10.15 29.37 -3.88
CA GLU A 69 -9.56 30.32 -2.92
C GLU A 69 -9.82 29.89 -1.46
N TYR A 70 -9.93 28.58 -1.21
CA TYR A 70 -10.12 28.07 0.15
C TYR A 70 -8.88 28.33 1.02
N GLU A 71 -9.13 28.50 2.31
CA GLU A 71 -8.09 28.62 3.32
C GLU A 71 -7.95 27.33 4.10
N LEU A 72 -6.70 26.90 4.32
CA LEU A 72 -6.45 25.71 5.10
C LEU A 72 -6.82 25.94 6.57
N SER A 73 -7.51 24.96 7.13
CA SER A 73 -7.80 24.98 8.56
C SER A 73 -6.54 24.84 9.41
N ARG A 74 -6.65 25.05 10.71
CA ARG A 74 -5.52 24.96 11.65
C ARG A 74 -4.76 23.62 11.53
N ILE A 75 -5.49 22.52 11.46
CA ILE A 75 -4.89 21.18 11.33
C ILE A 75 -4.22 20.98 9.97
N LEU A 76 -4.78 21.52 8.91
CA LEU A 76 -4.24 21.40 7.56
C LEU A 76 -3.17 22.43 7.22
N SER A 77 -2.95 23.43 8.06
CA SER A 77 -1.97 24.51 7.80
C SER A 77 -0.54 24.03 7.47
N PRO A 78 -0.02 22.92 8.02
CA PRO A 78 1.29 22.39 7.61
C PRO A 78 1.39 22.01 6.13
N LEU A 79 0.24 21.84 5.46
CA LEU A 79 0.17 21.49 4.02
C LEU A 79 0.09 22.72 3.11
N GLN A 80 0.34 23.92 3.63
CA GLN A 80 0.21 25.18 2.87
C GLN A 80 1.02 25.20 1.56
N SER A 81 2.22 24.64 1.55
CA SER A 81 3.05 24.52 0.34
C SER A 81 2.45 23.60 -0.74
N HIS A 82 1.49 22.76 -0.36
CA HIS A 82 0.80 21.82 -1.24
C HIS A 82 -0.65 22.19 -1.52
N ARG A 83 -1.11 23.38 -1.08
CA ARG A 83 -2.49 23.83 -1.18
C ARG A 83 -3.10 23.63 -2.57
N THR A 84 -2.34 23.96 -3.61
CA THR A 84 -2.79 23.80 -5.02
C THR A 84 -2.90 22.36 -5.49
N ASN A 85 -2.35 21.40 -4.74
CA ASN A 85 -2.35 19.98 -5.06
C ASN A 85 -3.33 19.18 -4.18
N ILE A 86 -4.08 19.85 -3.30
CA ILE A 86 -5.00 19.23 -2.37
C ILE A 86 -6.42 19.67 -2.70
N THR A 87 -7.37 18.77 -2.58
CA THR A 87 -8.80 19.05 -2.65
C THR A 87 -9.48 18.56 -1.38
N PRO A 88 -9.68 19.40 -0.37
CA PRO A 88 -10.48 19.04 0.80
C PRO A 88 -11.94 18.80 0.38
N ILE A 89 -12.52 17.69 0.81
CA ILE A 89 -13.91 17.33 0.55
C ILE A 89 -14.58 17.08 1.89
N SER A 90 -15.65 17.82 2.17
CA SER A 90 -16.50 17.66 3.37
C SER A 90 -17.90 17.20 2.98
N GLY A 91 -18.73 16.83 3.98
CA GLY A 91 -20.10 16.43 3.77
C GLY A 91 -20.29 15.04 3.17
N LEU A 92 -19.23 14.25 3.03
CA LEU A 92 -19.33 12.85 2.60
C LEU A 92 -19.75 11.96 3.75
N TYR A 93 -20.61 11.00 3.47
CA TYR A 93 -20.99 9.96 4.42
C TYR A 93 -21.13 8.62 3.70
N HIS A 94 -21.05 7.56 4.47
CA HIS A 94 -21.20 6.20 3.94
C HIS A 94 -22.62 5.70 4.23
N PRO A 95 -23.49 5.55 3.21
CA PRO A 95 -24.91 5.27 3.43
C PRO A 95 -25.19 3.90 4.08
N ASN A 96 -24.25 2.97 4.01
CA ASN A 96 -24.37 1.63 4.54
C ASN A 96 -23.65 1.43 5.89
N SER A 97 -22.97 2.46 6.40
CA SER A 97 -22.19 2.37 7.66
C SER A 97 -22.98 2.96 8.85
N PHE A 98 -24.20 2.46 9.06
CA PHE A 98 -25.07 2.94 10.10
C PHE A 98 -24.91 2.19 11.43
N GLY A 99 -24.96 2.95 12.54
CA GLY A 99 -25.36 2.43 13.84
C GLY A 99 -24.31 1.66 14.64
N ILE A 100 -23.10 1.46 14.14
CA ILE A 100 -22.06 0.77 14.89
C ILE A 100 -20.80 1.66 14.93
N ALA A 101 -20.59 2.30 16.08
CA ALA A 101 -19.36 3.02 16.36
C ALA A 101 -18.14 2.07 16.28
N HIS A 102 -17.00 2.61 15.88
CA HIS A 102 -15.70 1.92 15.86
C HIS A 102 -15.62 0.67 14.96
N LYS A 103 -16.38 0.64 13.85
CA LYS A 103 -16.31 -0.45 12.85
C LYS A 103 -16.31 0.03 11.39
N ALA A 104 -15.98 1.29 11.16
CA ALA A 104 -15.93 1.88 9.82
C ALA A 104 -14.82 1.28 8.95
N THR A 105 -13.78 0.70 9.54
CA THR A 105 -12.71 -0.02 8.84
C THR A 105 -13.24 -1.08 7.88
N ASN A 106 -14.35 -1.76 8.24
CA ASN A 106 -14.92 -2.82 7.42
C ASN A 106 -15.63 -2.30 6.17
N THR A 107 -16.06 -1.04 6.16
CA THR A 107 -16.91 -0.48 5.10
C THR A 107 -16.26 0.67 4.33
N TRP A 108 -15.22 1.26 4.88
CA TRP A 108 -14.62 2.47 4.34
C TRP A 108 -14.20 2.39 2.87
N LEU A 109 -13.55 1.30 2.46
CA LEU A 109 -13.11 1.11 1.06
C LEU A 109 -14.03 0.21 0.25
N THR A 110 -15.02 -0.45 0.86
CA THR A 110 -15.88 -1.41 0.18
C THR A 110 -17.25 -0.84 -0.18
N GLY A 111 -17.72 0.14 0.55
CA GLY A 111 -19.11 0.61 0.41
C GLY A 111 -20.17 -0.40 0.83
N ALA A 112 -19.78 -1.53 1.40
CA ALA A 112 -20.67 -2.61 1.77
C ALA A 112 -21.58 -2.23 2.93
N LYS A 113 -22.75 -2.85 2.99
CA LYS A 113 -23.64 -2.74 4.14
C LYS A 113 -23.00 -3.45 5.32
N TYR A 114 -22.87 -2.73 6.45
CA TYR A 114 -22.48 -3.38 7.68
C TYR A 114 -23.62 -4.32 8.15
N GLY A 115 -23.29 -5.58 8.39
CA GLY A 115 -24.28 -6.57 8.81
C GLY A 115 -23.65 -7.93 9.14
N PRO A 116 -24.44 -8.91 9.56
CA PRO A 116 -23.97 -10.22 9.99
C PRO A 116 -23.48 -11.12 8.84
N THR A 117 -23.34 -10.61 7.64
CA THR A 117 -22.80 -11.38 6.53
C THR A 117 -21.30 -11.54 6.70
N ASP A 118 -20.84 -12.78 6.71
CA ASP A 118 -19.43 -13.14 6.82
C ASP A 118 -18.59 -12.73 5.59
N ARG A 119 -19.21 -12.15 4.57
CA ARG A 119 -18.56 -11.69 3.33
C ARG A 119 -18.76 -10.20 3.13
N ASN A 120 -17.65 -9.53 2.87
CA ASN A 120 -17.62 -8.13 2.44
C ASN A 120 -17.58 -8.06 0.91
N SER A 121 -17.69 -6.87 0.33
CA SER A 121 -17.43 -6.65 -1.10
C SER A 121 -15.97 -6.28 -1.32
N ILE A 122 -15.49 -6.39 -2.55
CA ILE A 122 -14.14 -5.95 -2.92
C ILE A 122 -13.94 -4.48 -2.58
N SER A 123 -12.78 -4.14 -2.05
CA SER A 123 -12.40 -2.76 -1.76
C SER A 123 -11.84 -2.05 -2.99
N VAL A 124 -12.01 -0.72 -3.05
CA VAL A 124 -11.62 0.10 -4.22
C VAL A 124 -10.11 0.02 -4.51
N ASP A 125 -9.27 -0.09 -3.49
CA ASP A 125 -7.83 -0.27 -3.64
C ASP A 125 -7.51 -1.59 -4.37
N GLN A 126 -8.25 -2.67 -4.10
CA GLN A 126 -8.07 -3.95 -4.78
C GLN A 126 -8.61 -3.94 -6.21
N LEU A 127 -9.66 -3.15 -6.51
CA LEU A 127 -10.07 -2.91 -7.90
C LEU A 127 -8.96 -2.21 -8.68
N ILE A 128 -8.33 -1.19 -8.10
CA ILE A 128 -7.20 -0.49 -8.73
C ILE A 128 -5.99 -1.41 -8.86
N ALA A 129 -5.70 -2.22 -7.85
CA ALA A 129 -4.63 -3.22 -7.88
C ALA A 129 -4.83 -4.27 -8.99
N GLY A 130 -6.07 -4.68 -9.24
CA GLY A 130 -6.41 -5.57 -10.35
C GLY A 130 -6.02 -5.01 -11.71
N VAL A 131 -6.10 -3.69 -11.90
CA VAL A 131 -5.74 -3.02 -13.17
C VAL A 131 -4.25 -2.70 -13.24
N SER A 132 -3.67 -2.13 -12.19
CA SER A 132 -2.30 -1.60 -12.18
C SER A 132 -1.26 -2.59 -11.68
N GLY A 133 -1.66 -3.50 -10.82
CA GLY A 133 -0.77 -4.37 -10.07
C GLY A 133 -0.06 -5.45 -10.90
N SER A 134 -0.57 -5.78 -12.09
CA SER A 134 0.12 -6.73 -12.98
C SER A 134 1.52 -6.28 -13.40
N LYS A 135 1.79 -4.99 -13.33
CA LYS A 135 3.05 -4.35 -13.78
C LYS A 135 4.08 -4.17 -12.65
N THR A 136 3.75 -4.53 -11.42
CA THR A 136 4.61 -4.34 -10.24
C THR A 136 4.82 -5.65 -9.48
N ARG A 137 5.88 -5.74 -8.69
CA ARG A 137 6.16 -6.94 -7.88
C ARG A 137 5.05 -7.21 -6.87
N PHE A 138 4.56 -6.17 -6.22
CA PHE A 138 3.43 -6.23 -5.29
C PHE A 138 2.23 -5.53 -5.91
N PRO A 139 1.10 -6.23 -6.14
CA PRO A 139 -0.12 -5.63 -6.71
C PRO A 139 -0.62 -4.46 -5.87
N SER A 140 -0.58 -4.65 -4.56
CA SER A 140 -0.91 -3.70 -3.52
C SER A 140 -0.06 -3.94 -2.29
N LEU A 141 -0.02 -2.97 -1.38
CA LEU A 141 0.67 -3.03 -0.10
C LEU A 141 -0.31 -2.62 1.00
N GLU A 142 -0.63 -3.54 1.88
CA GLU A 142 -1.56 -3.35 2.99
C GLU A 142 -0.77 -3.10 4.27
N LEU A 143 -0.94 -1.91 4.85
CA LEU A 143 -0.21 -1.44 6.02
C LEU A 143 -1.17 -1.04 7.15
N SER A 144 -0.74 -1.25 8.38
CA SER A 144 -1.49 -0.84 9.57
C SER A 144 -0.57 -0.67 10.76
N ASN A 145 -0.80 0.30 11.62
CA ASN A 145 -0.02 0.43 12.84
C ASN A 145 -0.36 -0.64 13.90
N GLN A 146 -1.56 -1.21 13.86
CA GLN A 146 -2.03 -2.21 14.82
C GLN A 146 -2.51 -3.52 14.19
N GLY A 147 -2.34 -3.69 12.87
CA GLY A 147 -2.75 -4.89 12.14
C GLY A 147 -4.23 -4.94 11.74
N HIS A 148 -5.00 -3.86 11.95
CA HIS A 148 -6.38 -3.76 11.45
C HIS A 148 -6.40 -3.67 9.93
N ARG A 149 -7.32 -4.39 9.32
CA ARG A 149 -7.37 -4.62 7.87
C ARG A 149 -8.40 -3.71 7.23
N LEU A 150 -8.02 -3.03 6.15
CA LEU A 150 -8.92 -2.19 5.35
C LEU A 150 -9.23 -2.82 3.99
N ALA A 151 -8.23 -3.44 3.39
CA ALA A 151 -8.32 -4.02 2.06
C ALA A 151 -9.10 -5.34 2.08
N VAL A 152 -9.95 -5.53 1.09
CA VAL A 152 -10.78 -6.72 0.92
C VAL A 152 -10.66 -7.23 -0.50
N SER A 153 -10.36 -8.52 -0.65
CA SER A 153 -10.23 -9.19 -1.95
C SER A 153 -11.55 -9.25 -2.73
N ALA A 154 -11.47 -9.65 -4.00
CA ALA A 154 -12.65 -9.88 -4.85
C ALA A 154 -13.64 -10.89 -4.26
N ASP A 155 -13.14 -11.83 -3.48
CA ASP A 155 -13.94 -12.88 -2.82
C ASP A 155 -14.50 -12.44 -1.45
N GLY A 156 -14.31 -11.18 -1.05
CA GLY A 156 -14.82 -10.63 0.20
C GLY A 156 -13.97 -10.95 1.43
N VAL A 157 -12.72 -11.39 1.25
CA VAL A 157 -11.79 -11.72 2.34
C VAL A 157 -10.90 -10.52 2.66
N GLN A 158 -10.81 -10.16 3.94
CA GLN A 158 -9.90 -9.12 4.41
C GLN A 158 -8.44 -9.54 4.25
N LEU A 159 -7.65 -8.72 3.56
CA LEU A 159 -6.24 -8.95 3.35
C LEU A 159 -5.43 -8.61 4.61
N PRO A 160 -4.40 -9.40 4.95
CA PRO A 160 -3.56 -9.10 6.10
C PRO A 160 -2.77 -7.80 5.87
N ALA A 161 -2.61 -7.01 6.91
CA ALA A 161 -1.85 -5.76 6.88
C ALA A 161 -0.60 -5.89 7.77
N GLU A 162 0.56 -5.46 7.24
CA GLU A 162 1.82 -5.48 7.99
C GLU A 162 1.96 -4.19 8.82
N LYS A 163 2.43 -4.33 10.05
CA LYS A 163 2.58 -3.23 11.00
C LYS A 163 4.02 -2.82 11.29
N ASN A 164 4.97 -3.69 11.00
CA ASN A 164 6.37 -3.45 11.37
C ASN A 164 7.13 -2.84 10.18
N PRO A 165 7.63 -1.59 10.29
CA PRO A 165 8.36 -0.92 9.21
C PRO A 165 9.58 -1.71 8.71
N SER A 166 10.32 -2.37 9.62
CA SER A 166 11.47 -3.19 9.23
C SER A 166 11.08 -4.42 8.42
N VAL A 167 9.93 -5.04 8.75
CA VAL A 167 9.40 -6.18 7.97
C VAL A 167 8.99 -5.71 6.58
N VAL A 168 8.23 -4.60 6.49
CA VAL A 168 7.83 -3.99 5.21
C VAL A 168 9.05 -3.66 4.36
N PHE A 169 10.04 -2.97 4.95
CA PHE A 169 11.27 -2.61 4.25
C PHE A 169 12.02 -3.83 3.70
N LYS A 170 12.19 -4.86 4.53
CA LYS A 170 12.87 -6.10 4.11
C LYS A 170 12.11 -6.82 3.02
N GLU A 171 10.79 -6.90 3.13
CA GLU A 171 9.97 -7.55 2.12
C GLU A 171 10.05 -6.84 0.76
N LEU A 172 10.10 -5.52 0.75
CA LEU A 172 10.18 -4.74 -0.47
C LEU A 172 11.59 -4.74 -1.08
N PHE A 173 12.63 -4.52 -0.28
CA PHE A 173 13.93 -4.08 -0.77
C PHE A 173 15.10 -5.00 -0.46
N THR A 174 14.93 -5.99 0.43
CA THR A 174 16.03 -6.89 0.79
C THR A 174 15.92 -8.19 0.01
N GLU A 175 17.02 -8.61 -0.63
CA GLU A 175 17.05 -9.92 -1.26
C GLU A 175 16.89 -11.02 -0.21
N PRO A 176 16.07 -12.03 -0.47
CA PRO A 176 15.85 -13.12 0.48
C PRO A 176 17.10 -13.93 0.73
N GLU A 177 17.29 -14.31 1.98
CA GLU A 177 18.43 -15.14 2.38
C GLU A 177 18.47 -16.48 1.65
N GLY A 178 19.67 -16.83 1.17
CA GLY A 178 19.95 -18.12 0.53
C GLY A 178 19.68 -18.18 -0.96
N GLY A 179 19.55 -17.03 -1.62
CA GLY A 179 19.48 -16.91 -3.07
C GLY A 179 18.20 -17.44 -3.71
N ILE A 180 18.15 -17.33 -5.03
CA ILE A 180 16.99 -17.67 -5.86
C ILE A 180 16.56 -19.14 -5.70
N ASP A 181 17.51 -20.08 -5.68
CA ASP A 181 17.20 -21.50 -5.59
C ASP A 181 16.54 -21.90 -4.27
N LYS A 182 17.00 -21.33 -3.16
CA LYS A 182 16.36 -21.58 -1.85
C LYS A 182 14.95 -20.99 -1.82
N GLN A 183 14.76 -19.85 -2.45
CA GLN A 183 13.46 -19.22 -2.55
C GLN A 183 12.52 -20.01 -3.44
N ARG A 184 12.98 -20.47 -4.61
CA ARG A 184 12.19 -21.34 -5.49
C ARG A 184 11.74 -22.61 -4.76
N ARG A 185 12.64 -23.26 -4.01
CA ARG A 185 12.27 -24.42 -3.18
C ARG A 185 11.24 -24.08 -2.09
N ARG A 186 11.30 -22.88 -1.49
CA ARG A 186 10.27 -22.43 -0.52
C ARG A 186 8.92 -22.21 -1.18
N LEU A 187 8.88 -21.59 -2.35
CA LEU A 187 7.65 -21.36 -3.11
C LEU A 187 7.00 -22.66 -3.54
N ASN A 188 7.78 -23.59 -4.13
CA ASN A 188 7.28 -24.90 -4.55
C ASN A 188 6.75 -25.73 -3.35
N ARG A 189 7.42 -25.66 -2.20
CA ARG A 189 6.92 -26.31 -0.98
C ARG A 189 5.61 -25.69 -0.51
N ARG A 190 5.48 -24.36 -0.57
CA ARG A 190 4.25 -23.66 -0.23
C ARG A 190 3.12 -24.04 -1.18
N GLU A 191 3.38 -24.10 -2.47
CA GLU A 191 2.42 -24.53 -3.49
C GLU A 191 1.94 -25.97 -3.22
N SER A 192 2.85 -26.89 -3.00
CA SER A 192 2.51 -28.28 -2.66
C SER A 192 1.66 -28.40 -1.37
N MET A 193 1.93 -27.57 -0.37
CA MET A 193 1.09 -27.52 0.85
C MET A 193 -0.31 -26.95 0.56
N LEU A 194 -0.41 -25.93 -0.29
CA LEU A 194 -1.70 -25.37 -0.68
C LEU A 194 -2.54 -26.36 -1.48
N ASP A 195 -1.93 -27.11 -2.41
CA ASP A 195 -2.60 -28.17 -3.17
C ASP A 195 -3.15 -29.27 -2.27
N LEU A 196 -2.39 -29.68 -1.26
CA LEU A 196 -2.85 -30.66 -0.26
C LEU A 196 -4.07 -30.13 0.52
N VAL A 197 -3.99 -28.90 1.02
CA VAL A 197 -5.08 -28.24 1.75
C VAL A 197 -6.33 -28.11 0.88
N LEU A 198 -6.20 -27.73 -0.37
CA LEU A 198 -7.32 -27.62 -1.33
C LEU A 198 -7.96 -28.98 -1.59
N SER A 199 -7.16 -30.04 -1.73
CA SER A 199 -7.64 -31.42 -1.92
C SER A 199 -8.42 -31.93 -0.71
N ASP A 200 -7.86 -31.76 0.49
CA ASP A 200 -8.49 -32.19 1.74
C ASP A 200 -9.81 -31.44 2.00
N ALA A 201 -9.80 -30.13 1.77
CA ALA A 201 -10.98 -29.30 1.94
C ALA A 201 -12.09 -29.63 0.93
N LYS A 202 -11.76 -29.98 -0.31
CA LYS A 202 -12.72 -30.45 -1.31
C LYS A 202 -13.38 -31.78 -0.87
N SER A 203 -12.60 -32.68 -0.30
CA SER A 203 -13.09 -33.93 0.27
C SER A 203 -14.03 -33.68 1.47
N LEU A 204 -13.67 -32.76 2.35
CA LEU A 204 -14.46 -32.38 3.52
C LEU A 204 -15.76 -31.68 3.11
N SER A 205 -15.78 -30.82 2.11
CA SER A 205 -16.97 -30.08 1.63
C SER A 205 -18.16 -31.01 1.33
N ASN A 206 -17.87 -32.20 0.81
CA ASN A 206 -18.90 -33.19 0.47
C ASN A 206 -19.59 -33.83 1.72
N LYS A 207 -18.99 -33.68 2.89
CA LYS A 207 -19.46 -34.23 4.16
C LYS A 207 -20.14 -33.21 5.08
N LEU A 208 -20.08 -31.91 4.71
CA LEU A 208 -20.56 -30.82 5.54
C LEU A 208 -21.98 -30.37 5.21
N GLY A 209 -22.70 -29.89 6.22
CA GLY A 209 -23.96 -29.18 6.07
C GLY A 209 -23.79 -27.79 5.40
N LYS A 210 -24.91 -27.14 5.09
CA LYS A 210 -24.91 -25.88 4.32
C LYS A 210 -24.14 -24.75 5.01
N GLU A 211 -24.26 -24.59 6.30
CA GLU A 211 -23.61 -23.54 7.09
C GLU A 211 -22.09 -23.76 7.16
N ASP A 212 -21.66 -24.95 7.53
CA ASP A 212 -20.24 -25.30 7.62
C ASP A 212 -19.55 -25.28 6.25
N ARG A 213 -20.30 -25.62 5.19
CA ARG A 213 -19.82 -25.49 3.81
C ARG A 213 -19.54 -24.04 3.45
N GLY A 214 -20.38 -23.09 3.90
CA GLY A 214 -20.12 -21.66 3.74
C GLY A 214 -18.82 -21.19 4.42
N ARG A 215 -18.56 -21.67 5.63
CA ARG A 215 -17.29 -21.38 6.35
C ARG A 215 -16.08 -22.01 5.66
N LEU A 216 -16.22 -23.22 5.16
CA LEU A 216 -15.17 -23.88 4.40
C LEU A 216 -14.86 -23.13 3.08
N ASP A 217 -15.87 -22.62 2.39
CA ASP A 217 -15.69 -21.82 1.18
C ASP A 217 -14.91 -20.53 1.46
N GLN A 218 -15.16 -19.87 2.60
CA GLN A 218 -14.36 -18.70 3.02
C GLN A 218 -12.90 -19.06 3.27
N TYR A 219 -12.66 -20.18 3.94
CA TYR A 219 -11.30 -20.69 4.16
C TYR A 219 -10.60 -21.00 2.84
N LEU A 220 -11.26 -21.71 1.92
CA LEU A 220 -10.74 -22.02 0.59
C LEU A 220 -10.44 -20.79 -0.23
N THR A 221 -11.26 -19.76 -0.10
CA THR A 221 -11.02 -18.46 -0.74
C THR A 221 -9.73 -17.80 -0.21
N ALA A 222 -9.53 -17.83 1.11
CA ALA A 222 -8.29 -17.31 1.70
C ALA A 222 -7.04 -18.11 1.23
N VAL A 223 -7.18 -19.42 1.08
CA VAL A 223 -6.11 -20.29 0.54
C VAL A 223 -5.79 -19.93 -0.91
N ARG A 224 -6.78 -19.68 -1.75
CA ARG A 224 -6.58 -19.23 -3.15
C ARG A 224 -5.86 -17.90 -3.24
N GLU A 225 -6.15 -16.97 -2.35
CA GLU A 225 -5.41 -15.69 -2.29
C GLU A 225 -3.92 -15.92 -2.01
N VAL A 226 -3.59 -16.85 -1.11
CA VAL A 226 -2.20 -17.22 -0.83
C VAL A 226 -1.56 -17.90 -2.03
N GLU A 227 -2.28 -18.72 -2.78
CA GLU A 227 -1.82 -19.35 -4.03
C GLU A 227 -1.49 -18.31 -5.09
N ILE A 228 -2.39 -17.36 -5.35
CA ILE A 228 -2.19 -16.26 -6.30
C ILE A 228 -0.93 -15.46 -5.94
N ARG A 229 -0.75 -15.12 -4.66
CA ARG A 229 0.44 -14.41 -4.18
C ARG A 229 1.71 -15.23 -4.33
N THR A 230 1.63 -16.53 -4.14
CA THR A 230 2.78 -17.46 -4.29
C THR A 230 3.22 -17.55 -5.76
N LYS A 231 2.31 -17.78 -6.68
CA LYS A 231 2.56 -17.79 -8.14
C LYS A 231 3.14 -16.46 -8.63
N ARG A 232 2.63 -15.35 -8.07
CA ARG A 232 3.18 -14.04 -8.39
C ARG A 232 4.60 -13.88 -7.86
N ALA A 233 4.88 -14.29 -6.63
CA ALA A 233 6.23 -14.23 -6.08
C ALA A 233 7.22 -15.04 -6.94
N GLU A 234 6.77 -16.15 -7.51
CA GLU A 234 7.55 -16.97 -8.45
C GLU A 234 7.83 -16.23 -9.76
N SER A 235 6.85 -15.58 -10.37
CA SER A 235 7.03 -14.83 -11.63
C SER A 235 8.01 -13.67 -11.51
N TRP A 236 8.24 -13.15 -10.30
CA TRP A 236 9.19 -12.07 -10.02
C TRP A 236 10.52 -12.56 -9.40
N LEU A 237 10.71 -13.87 -9.28
CA LEU A 237 11.85 -14.45 -8.57
C LEU A 237 13.19 -14.05 -9.20
N GLU A 238 13.26 -14.03 -10.53
CA GLU A 238 14.48 -13.70 -11.28
C GLU A 238 14.67 -12.19 -11.50
N THR A 239 13.66 -11.39 -11.18
CA THR A 239 13.77 -9.93 -11.26
C THR A 239 14.45 -9.42 -9.98
N PRO A 240 15.62 -8.80 -10.04
CA PRO A 240 16.32 -8.31 -8.86
C PRO A 240 15.50 -7.19 -8.19
N ARG A 241 15.64 -7.08 -6.87
CA ARG A 241 15.06 -5.95 -6.13
C ARG A 241 15.88 -4.69 -6.36
N PRO A 242 15.27 -3.49 -6.25
CA PRO A 242 15.99 -2.24 -6.37
C PRO A 242 17.05 -2.13 -5.25
N LYS A 243 18.25 -1.72 -5.61
CA LYS A 243 19.31 -1.43 -4.63
C LYS A 243 19.03 -0.10 -3.95
N ILE A 244 18.90 -0.13 -2.65
CA ILE A 244 18.65 1.05 -1.82
C ILE A 244 19.98 1.49 -1.18
N ASP A 245 20.21 2.80 -1.19
CA ASP A 245 21.38 3.39 -0.53
C ASP A 245 21.46 2.99 0.94
N SER A 246 22.67 2.75 1.44
CA SER A 246 22.90 2.27 2.80
C SER A 246 22.41 3.24 3.88
N LYS A 247 22.48 4.56 3.63
CA LYS A 247 21.99 5.58 4.56
C LYS A 247 20.45 5.54 4.64
N ILE A 248 19.77 5.39 3.48
CA ILE A 248 18.32 5.25 3.42
C ILE A 248 17.90 3.94 4.09
N SER A 249 18.59 2.84 3.77
CA SER A 249 18.33 1.54 4.39
C SER A 249 18.50 1.59 5.91
N GLY A 250 19.57 2.19 6.43
CA GLY A 250 19.79 2.37 7.86
C GLY A 250 18.73 3.21 8.56
N LYS A 251 18.16 4.21 7.86
CA LYS A 251 17.06 5.05 8.38
C LYS A 251 15.73 4.31 8.42
N LEU A 252 15.42 3.51 7.41
CA LEU A 252 14.07 2.95 7.21
C LEU A 252 13.94 1.50 7.70
N ASN A 253 15.00 0.70 7.61
CA ASN A 253 15.00 -0.68 8.09
C ASN A 253 15.18 -0.75 9.62
N ARG A 254 14.19 -0.25 10.34
CA ARG A 254 14.22 -0.21 11.81
C ARG A 254 12.84 -0.49 12.40
N ASN A 255 12.83 -1.05 13.59
CA ASN A 255 11.62 -1.13 14.39
C ASN A 255 11.38 0.21 15.07
N VAL A 256 10.17 0.72 14.93
CA VAL A 256 9.74 1.94 15.61
C VAL A 256 8.61 1.57 16.58
N PRO A 257 8.76 1.82 17.88
CA PRO A 257 7.72 1.58 18.86
C PRO A 257 6.48 2.43 18.58
N LEU A 258 5.30 1.89 18.81
CA LEU A 258 4.02 2.60 18.59
C LEU A 258 3.84 3.80 19.51
N GLU A 259 4.50 3.82 20.65
CA GLU A 259 4.54 4.96 21.59
C GLU A 259 5.19 6.20 20.96
N LYS A 260 6.03 6.01 19.93
CA LYS A 260 6.60 7.07 19.10
C LYS A 260 5.81 7.22 17.80
N LEU A 261 4.52 7.50 17.90
CA LEU A 261 3.60 7.49 16.77
C LEU A 261 4.06 8.37 15.61
N GLY A 262 4.52 9.60 15.88
CA GLY A 262 5.00 10.52 14.85
C GLY A 262 6.19 9.96 14.07
N ASP A 263 7.16 9.34 14.75
CA ASP A 263 8.33 8.70 14.14
C ASP A 263 7.94 7.44 13.35
N TYR A 264 7.00 6.67 13.88
CA TYR A 264 6.42 5.52 13.19
C TYR A 264 5.75 5.92 11.87
N LEU A 265 4.85 6.91 11.91
CA LEU A 265 4.14 7.38 10.73
C LEU A 265 5.10 7.93 9.66
N ARG A 266 6.08 8.77 10.05
CA ARG A 266 7.11 9.27 9.12
C ARG A 266 7.89 8.13 8.48
N THR A 267 8.29 7.12 9.25
CA THR A 267 9.02 5.97 8.72
C THR A 267 8.17 5.19 7.71
N MET A 268 6.90 4.96 8.00
CA MET A 268 6.00 4.27 7.07
C MET A 268 5.73 5.10 5.80
N TYR A 269 5.53 6.42 5.92
CA TYR A 269 5.39 7.29 4.75
C TYR A 269 6.63 7.31 3.87
N ASP A 270 7.83 7.39 4.46
CA ASP A 270 9.09 7.32 3.72
C ASP A 270 9.22 5.97 2.97
N ILE A 271 8.80 4.85 3.58
CA ILE A 271 8.77 3.53 2.92
C ILE A 271 7.76 3.50 1.77
N ILE A 272 6.56 4.08 1.95
CA ILE A 272 5.54 4.17 0.89
C ILE A 272 6.06 4.96 -0.29
N VAL A 273 6.66 6.13 -0.05
CA VAL A 273 7.27 6.96 -1.10
C VAL A 273 8.35 6.18 -1.85
N LEU A 274 9.27 5.53 -1.12
CA LEU A 274 10.32 4.72 -1.72
C LEU A 274 9.75 3.55 -2.55
N ALA A 275 8.68 2.90 -2.09
CA ALA A 275 8.01 1.84 -2.85
C ALA A 275 7.39 2.35 -4.15
N PHE A 276 6.85 3.57 -4.15
CA PHE A 276 6.34 4.24 -5.34
C PHE A 276 7.44 4.70 -6.29
N GLU A 277 8.52 5.27 -5.79
CA GLU A 277 9.66 5.71 -6.60
C GLU A 277 10.35 4.54 -7.31
N THR A 278 10.44 3.41 -6.65
CA THR A 278 11.04 2.18 -7.18
C THR A 278 10.07 1.29 -7.96
N ASP A 279 8.80 1.70 -8.08
CA ASP A 279 7.71 0.97 -8.74
C ASP A 279 7.50 -0.47 -8.20
N MET A 280 7.78 -0.66 -6.91
CA MET A 280 7.56 -1.95 -6.24
C MET A 280 6.07 -2.25 -6.08
N THR A 281 5.26 -1.22 -5.88
CA THR A 281 3.80 -1.23 -5.93
C THR A 281 3.27 0.09 -6.47
N ARG A 282 1.99 0.10 -6.86
CA ARG A 282 1.28 1.32 -7.29
C ARG A 282 0.03 1.59 -6.45
N VAL A 283 -0.27 0.70 -5.52
CA VAL A 283 -1.44 0.82 -4.64
C VAL A 283 -1.03 0.53 -3.21
N VAL A 284 -1.37 1.43 -2.30
CA VAL A 284 -1.09 1.26 -0.87
C VAL A 284 -2.34 1.60 -0.08
N THR A 285 -2.62 0.79 0.94
CA THR A 285 -3.65 1.05 1.95
C THR A 285 -2.97 1.12 3.31
N PHE A 286 -3.18 2.21 4.04
CA PHE A 286 -2.54 2.41 5.34
C PHE A 286 -3.55 2.84 6.40
N ASN A 287 -3.74 1.98 7.40
CA ASN A 287 -4.50 2.31 8.61
C ASN A 287 -3.57 2.86 9.69
N THR A 288 -3.76 4.12 10.06
CA THR A 288 -2.85 4.84 10.97
C THR A 288 -3.15 4.62 12.45
N GLY A 289 -4.24 3.94 12.80
CA GLY A 289 -4.63 3.78 14.20
C GLY A 289 -5.68 2.72 14.47
N ASN A 290 -6.27 2.79 15.66
CA ASN A 290 -7.38 1.95 16.11
C ASN A 290 -8.62 2.81 16.33
N GLU A 291 -9.80 2.31 15.96
CA GLU A 291 -11.07 3.01 16.16
C GLU A 291 -11.52 3.05 17.62
N GLY A 292 -10.97 2.23 18.50
CA GLY A 292 -11.37 2.17 19.91
C GLY A 292 -10.52 3.05 20.84
N THR A 293 -9.36 3.53 20.40
CA THR A 293 -8.43 4.28 21.25
C THR A 293 -7.70 5.37 20.45
N GLY A 294 -7.49 6.52 21.04
CA GLY A 294 -6.62 7.57 20.51
C GLY A 294 -5.31 7.58 21.29
N PRO A 295 -4.15 7.27 20.68
CA PRO A 295 -2.88 7.28 21.38
C PRO A 295 -2.50 8.70 21.79
N ALA A 296 -1.71 8.82 22.86
CA ALA A 296 -1.03 10.06 23.15
C ALA A 296 -0.04 10.41 22.02
N VAL A 297 0.01 11.68 21.65
CA VAL A 297 0.96 12.22 20.66
C VAL A 297 1.60 13.46 21.26
N PRO A 298 2.57 13.28 22.18
CA PRO A 298 3.19 14.39 22.93
C PRO A 298 3.84 15.44 22.02
N GLU A 299 4.31 15.03 20.84
CA GLU A 299 4.97 15.91 19.87
C GLU A 299 4.05 17.03 19.36
N ILE A 300 2.75 16.84 19.40
CA ILE A 300 1.72 17.84 19.03
C ILE A 300 0.87 18.30 20.20
N GLY A 301 1.32 18.02 21.44
CA GLY A 301 0.65 18.46 22.67
C GLY A 301 -0.48 17.56 23.17
N VAL A 302 -0.76 16.43 22.54
CA VAL A 302 -1.75 15.43 23.01
C VAL A 302 -1.06 14.51 24.02
N LYS A 303 -1.27 14.80 25.30
CA LYS A 303 -0.53 14.17 26.42
C LYS A 303 -1.19 12.91 27.00
N ARG A 304 -2.44 12.63 26.70
CA ARG A 304 -3.22 11.51 27.26
C ARG A 304 -3.90 10.73 26.15
N ASP A 305 -3.98 9.43 26.35
CA ASP A 305 -4.81 8.52 25.56
C ASP A 305 -6.29 8.82 25.85
N ARG A 306 -7.14 8.66 24.88
CA ARG A 306 -8.59 8.75 25.00
C ARG A 306 -9.23 7.41 24.72
#